data_fc00d22e859093296c93e5b1330bb5f1
#
_entry.id   fc00d22e859093296c93e5b1330bb5f1
#
_cell.length_a   1.000
_cell.length_b   1.000
_cell.length_c   1.000
_cell.angle_alpha   90.00
_cell.angle_beta   90.00
_cell.angle_gamma   90.00
#
_symmetry.space_group_name_H-M   'P 1'
#
loop_
_entity.id
_entity.type
_entity.pdbx_description
1 polymer ?
#
loop_
_entity_poly.entity_id
_entity_poly.type
_entity_poly.pdbx_seq_one_letter_code
_entity_poly.pdbx_strand_id
1 'polypeptide(L)'
;TNWAAGGDNSVAFDLQGTYQINYKKGKHLWNNRIELAYGLNKTGDDGTRKANDKIYLNTNYGYAIAKSWYASAFATFQTQFSPGYDYSVNKDIAISEFMAPAYLTTGLGFTYDPGKIFTVVLSPAAWRGTFVLNDRLSDEGAYGVDPGKHLLSSFGANLKGEAKYEFLKNMTVYSRLDLY
;
A
#
# COMPACT_ATOMS: atom_id res chain seq x y z
N THR A 1 -5.22 -24.99 42.85
CA THR A 1 -5.17 -24.06 41.74
C THR A 1 -4.55 -24.78 40.55
N ASN A 2 -5.39 -25.27 39.62
CA ASN A 2 -4.94 -25.91 38.39
C ASN A 2 -4.65 -24.81 37.33
N TRP A 3 -3.55 -24.12 37.46
CA TRP A 3 -3.02 -23.31 36.41
C TRP A 3 -2.10 -24.20 35.56
N ALA A 4 -2.51 -24.60 34.37
CA ALA A 4 -1.64 -25.21 33.37
C ALA A 4 -0.96 -24.11 32.61
N ALA A 5 0.35 -23.97 32.76
CA ALA A 5 1.15 -23.16 31.86
C ALA A 5 1.18 -23.88 30.52
N GLY A 6 0.34 -23.44 29.60
CA GLY A 6 0.34 -23.91 28.22
C GLY A 6 0.63 -22.74 27.31
N GLY A 7 1.48 -22.95 26.32
CA GLY A 7 1.82 -22.00 25.29
C GLY A 7 3.23 -22.22 24.78
N ASP A 8 3.40 -22.04 23.48
CA ASP A 8 4.73 -22.09 22.84
C ASP A 8 5.47 -20.79 23.06
N ASN A 9 6.80 -20.87 23.20
CA ASN A 9 7.64 -19.68 23.18
C ASN A 9 7.54 -19.01 21.81
N SER A 10 7.33 -17.70 21.78
CA SER A 10 7.26 -16.95 20.54
C SER A 10 8.20 -15.75 20.58
N VAL A 11 8.81 -15.47 19.44
CA VAL A 11 9.61 -14.27 19.21
C VAL A 11 9.10 -13.60 17.94
N ALA A 12 8.77 -12.32 18.02
CA ALA A 12 8.33 -11.51 16.88
C ALA A 12 9.20 -10.26 16.74
N PHE A 13 9.50 -9.92 15.52
CA PHE A 13 10.13 -8.66 15.12
C PHE A 13 9.25 -7.99 14.07
N ASP A 14 8.90 -6.73 14.26
CA ASP A 14 8.17 -5.93 13.29
C ASP A 14 8.78 -4.53 13.24
N LEU A 15 9.19 -4.11 12.04
CA LEU A 15 9.70 -2.77 11.76
C LEU A 15 8.77 -2.09 10.76
N GLN A 16 8.27 -0.91 11.12
CA GLN A 16 7.41 -0.11 10.25
C GLN A 16 7.92 1.33 10.21
N GLY A 17 7.93 1.91 9.03
CA GLY A 17 8.30 3.29 8.80
C GLY A 17 7.32 3.98 7.85
N THR A 18 6.88 5.18 8.23
CA THR A 18 6.06 6.04 7.37
C THR A 18 6.74 7.40 7.25
N TYR A 19 6.99 7.82 6.03
CA TYR A 19 7.55 9.14 5.70
C TYR A 19 6.56 9.93 4.86
N GLN A 20 6.30 11.17 5.26
CA GLN A 20 5.46 12.10 4.50
C GLN A 20 6.29 13.34 4.17
N ILE A 21 6.35 13.66 2.88
CA ILE A 21 7.08 14.82 2.36
C ILE A 21 6.09 15.65 1.57
N ASN A 22 5.66 16.77 2.13
CA ASN A 22 4.66 17.64 1.54
C ASN A 22 5.30 18.98 1.17
N TYR A 23 5.08 19.41 -0.05
CA TYR A 23 5.54 20.70 -0.56
C TYR A 23 4.34 21.51 -1.07
N LYS A 24 4.22 22.74 -0.60
CA LYS A 24 3.19 23.67 -1.04
C LYS A 24 3.80 25.08 -1.20
N LYS A 25 3.88 25.56 -2.43
CA LYS A 25 4.40 26.91 -2.72
C LYS A 25 3.71 27.47 -3.95
N GLY A 26 3.16 28.69 -3.82
CA GLY A 26 2.43 29.34 -4.89
C GLY A 26 1.26 28.49 -5.39
N LYS A 27 1.28 28.10 -6.66
CA LYS A 27 0.25 27.26 -7.28
C LYS A 27 0.57 25.76 -7.21
N HIS A 28 1.70 25.35 -6.64
CA HIS A 28 2.16 23.98 -6.63
C HIS A 28 1.85 23.30 -5.29
N LEU A 29 1.30 22.09 -5.38
CA LEU A 29 1.09 21.17 -4.27
C LEU A 29 1.73 19.84 -4.66
N TRP A 30 2.57 19.27 -3.77
CA TRP A 30 3.18 17.98 -4.01
C TRP A 30 3.23 17.18 -2.70
N ASN A 31 2.40 16.17 -2.63
CA ASN A 31 2.28 15.32 -1.45
C ASN A 31 2.86 13.94 -1.76
N ASN A 32 3.77 13.50 -0.92
CA ASN A 32 4.42 12.20 -1.05
C ASN A 32 4.28 11.41 0.25
N ARG A 33 4.10 10.10 0.13
CA ARG A 33 4.06 9.17 1.24
C ARG A 33 4.79 7.88 0.89
N ILE A 34 5.67 7.45 1.79
CA ILE A 34 6.42 6.20 1.71
C ILE A 34 6.06 5.41 2.96
N GLU A 35 5.60 4.18 2.80
CA GLU A 35 5.40 3.24 3.89
C GLU A 35 6.24 1.99 3.62
N LEU A 36 7.07 1.65 4.57
CA LEU A 36 7.88 0.44 4.55
C LEU A 36 7.56 -0.36 5.80
N ALA A 37 7.36 -1.65 5.64
CA ALA A 37 7.15 -2.56 6.76
C ALA A 37 7.82 -3.89 6.49
N TYR A 38 8.43 -4.49 7.53
CA TYR A 38 8.98 -5.83 7.47
C TYR A 38 8.90 -6.48 8.84
N GLY A 39 8.25 -7.63 8.91
CA GLY A 39 8.06 -8.34 10.16
C GLY A 39 8.25 -9.84 10.01
N LEU A 40 8.82 -10.42 11.03
CA LEU A 40 9.06 -11.86 11.16
C LEU A 40 8.52 -12.35 12.49
N ASN A 41 7.99 -13.56 12.54
CA ASN A 41 7.67 -14.24 13.77
C ASN A 41 8.19 -15.68 13.76
N LYS A 42 8.46 -16.21 14.96
CA LYS A 42 8.76 -17.62 15.21
C LYS A 42 7.96 -18.04 16.43
N THR A 43 7.26 -19.16 16.33
CA THR A 43 6.46 -19.72 17.44
C THR A 43 6.84 -21.20 17.60
N GLY A 44 7.24 -21.58 18.81
CA GLY A 44 7.67 -22.94 19.13
C GLY A 44 8.83 -23.42 18.26
N ASP A 45 8.72 -24.64 17.78
CA ASP A 45 9.68 -25.28 16.87
C ASP A 45 9.40 -24.96 15.38
N ASP A 46 8.34 -24.21 15.10
CA ASP A 46 8.06 -23.72 13.75
C ASP A 46 9.20 -22.82 13.26
N GLY A 47 9.51 -22.89 11.98
CA GLY A 47 10.47 -22.01 11.34
C GLY A 47 10.07 -20.53 11.45
N THR A 48 10.99 -19.63 11.16
CA THR A 48 10.69 -18.20 11.06
C THR A 48 9.74 -17.96 9.90
N ARG A 49 8.65 -17.24 10.15
CA ARG A 49 7.61 -16.90 9.18
C ARG A 49 7.55 -15.38 8.99
N LYS A 50 7.29 -14.96 7.79
CA LYS A 50 7.02 -13.57 7.47
C LYS A 50 5.64 -13.18 8.01
N ALA A 51 5.59 -12.12 8.83
CA ALA A 51 4.37 -11.61 9.45
C ALA A 51 3.88 -10.31 8.80
N ASN A 52 4.83 -9.50 8.26
CA ASN A 52 4.54 -8.24 7.61
C ASN A 52 5.56 -8.00 6.50
N ASP A 53 5.12 -7.45 5.36
CA ASP A 53 6.04 -7.12 4.26
C ASP A 53 5.36 -6.14 3.31
N LYS A 54 5.85 -4.91 3.25
CA LYS A 54 5.22 -3.85 2.48
C LYS A 54 6.21 -2.82 1.99
N ILE A 55 6.14 -2.52 0.71
CA ILE A 55 6.68 -1.31 0.09
C ILE A 55 5.48 -0.58 -0.50
N TYR A 56 5.22 0.63 -0.04
CA TYR A 56 4.15 1.48 -0.55
C TYR A 56 4.69 2.88 -0.81
N LEU A 57 4.53 3.35 -2.03
CA LEU A 57 4.90 4.70 -2.46
C LEU A 57 3.67 5.39 -3.02
N ASN A 58 3.41 6.61 -2.59
CA ASN A 58 2.34 7.43 -3.15
C ASN A 58 2.89 8.82 -3.42
N THR A 59 2.60 9.35 -4.58
CA THR A 59 2.89 10.74 -4.95
C THR A 59 1.67 11.36 -5.61
N ASN A 60 1.37 12.60 -5.26
CA ASN A 60 0.29 13.38 -5.86
C ASN A 60 0.79 14.81 -6.09
N TYR A 61 0.89 15.19 -7.34
CA TYR A 61 1.24 16.55 -7.74
C TYR A 61 0.00 17.29 -8.23
N GLY A 62 -0.21 18.52 -7.77
CA GLY A 62 -1.33 19.36 -8.12
C GLY A 62 -0.91 20.78 -8.50
N TYR A 63 -1.57 21.36 -9.49
CA TYR A 63 -1.47 22.75 -9.87
C TYR A 63 -2.79 23.46 -9.59
N ALA A 64 -2.74 24.55 -8.78
CA ALA A 64 -3.92 25.27 -8.33
C ALA A 64 -4.70 25.91 -9.49
N ILE A 65 -5.98 25.55 -9.60
CA ILE A 65 -6.93 26.05 -10.59
C ILE A 65 -8.00 26.95 -9.95
N ALA A 66 -8.28 26.75 -8.66
CA ALA A 66 -9.19 27.57 -7.87
C ALA A 66 -8.79 27.47 -6.39
N LYS A 67 -9.52 28.19 -5.49
CA LYS A 67 -9.30 28.08 -4.04
C LYS A 67 -9.47 26.62 -3.60
N SER A 68 -8.42 26.05 -3.01
CA SER A 68 -8.37 24.66 -2.52
C SER A 68 -8.53 23.57 -3.60
N TRP A 69 -8.66 23.90 -4.88
CA TRP A 69 -8.76 22.96 -5.97
C TRP A 69 -7.51 22.97 -6.85
N TYR A 70 -7.02 21.79 -7.16
CA TYR A 70 -5.84 21.55 -7.98
C TYR A 70 -6.18 20.59 -9.11
N ALA A 71 -5.76 20.91 -10.35
CA ALA A 71 -5.61 19.90 -11.39
C ALA A 71 -4.42 19.03 -11.00
N SER A 72 -4.58 17.70 -10.97
CA SER A 72 -3.58 16.83 -10.36
C SER A 72 -3.31 15.55 -11.14
N ALA A 73 -2.10 15.04 -10.94
CA ALA A 73 -1.66 13.71 -11.37
C ALA A 73 -1.14 12.96 -10.14
N PHE A 74 -1.46 11.68 -10.05
CA PHE A 74 -0.95 10.83 -8.98
C PHE A 74 -0.34 9.53 -9.50
N ALA A 75 0.55 8.95 -8.70
CA ALA A 75 1.02 7.59 -8.86
C ALA A 75 1.09 6.91 -7.49
N THR A 76 0.66 5.66 -7.44
CA THR A 76 0.78 4.79 -6.26
C THR A 76 1.42 3.49 -6.68
N PHE A 77 2.50 3.11 -6.02
CA PHE A 77 3.18 1.84 -6.25
C PHE A 77 3.18 1.02 -4.96
N GLN A 78 2.87 -0.26 -5.07
CA GLN A 78 2.88 -1.19 -3.94
C GLN A 78 3.48 -2.52 -4.36
N THR A 79 4.37 -3.05 -3.53
CA THR A 79 4.91 -4.41 -3.63
C THR A 79 5.43 -4.86 -2.26
N GLN A 80 6.21 -5.91 -2.21
CA GLN A 80 6.84 -6.48 -1.02
C GLN A 80 8.35 -6.69 -1.24
N PHE A 81 9.11 -6.94 -0.15
CA PHE A 81 10.56 -7.12 -0.21
C PHE A 81 10.97 -8.55 -0.51
N SER A 82 10.29 -9.53 0.07
CA SER A 82 10.75 -10.92 0.12
C SER A 82 9.65 -11.91 -0.26
N PRO A 83 10.01 -13.17 -0.58
CA PRO A 83 9.03 -14.22 -0.85
C PRO A 83 8.04 -14.40 0.29
N GLY A 84 6.78 -14.66 -0.04
CA GLY A 84 5.72 -15.07 0.87
C GLY A 84 5.31 -16.51 0.59
N TYR A 85 4.89 -17.23 1.63
CA TYR A 85 4.55 -18.64 1.56
C TYR A 85 3.20 -18.90 2.19
N ASP A 86 2.45 -19.86 1.65
CA ASP A 86 1.30 -20.42 2.33
C ASP A 86 1.75 -21.63 3.15
N TYR A 87 2.04 -21.39 4.44
CA TYR A 87 2.52 -22.42 5.35
C TYR A 87 1.51 -23.53 5.64
N SER A 88 0.23 -23.34 5.29
CA SER A 88 -0.82 -24.35 5.45
C SER A 88 -0.84 -25.34 4.28
N VAL A 89 -0.32 -24.95 3.12
CA VAL A 89 -0.32 -25.75 1.89
C VAL A 89 1.08 -26.25 1.56
N ASN A 90 2.01 -25.34 1.37
CA ASN A 90 3.41 -25.68 1.05
C ASN A 90 4.34 -24.54 1.46
N LYS A 91 5.25 -24.84 2.38
CA LYS A 91 6.24 -23.87 2.89
C LYS A 91 7.46 -23.65 1.98
N ASP A 92 7.63 -24.48 0.94
CA ASP A 92 8.81 -24.44 0.07
C ASP A 92 8.53 -23.74 -1.27
N ILE A 93 7.23 -23.50 -1.59
CA ILE A 93 6.81 -22.83 -2.81
C ILE A 93 6.27 -21.43 -2.48
N ALA A 94 6.98 -20.40 -2.93
CA ALA A 94 6.55 -19.03 -2.73
C ALA A 94 5.25 -18.74 -3.50
N ILE A 95 4.28 -18.14 -2.83
CA ILE A 95 3.03 -17.66 -3.45
C ILE A 95 3.13 -16.19 -3.87
N SER A 96 4.14 -15.47 -3.41
CA SER A 96 4.42 -14.08 -3.76
C SER A 96 5.90 -13.77 -3.57
N GLU A 97 6.42 -12.74 -4.26
CA GLU A 97 7.77 -12.22 -4.07
C GLU A 97 7.88 -10.76 -4.52
N PHE A 98 9.08 -10.18 -4.48
CA PHE A 98 9.30 -8.83 -5.00
C PHE A 98 8.84 -8.71 -6.46
N MET A 99 8.01 -7.70 -6.76
CA MET A 99 7.38 -7.50 -8.07
C MET A 99 6.46 -8.64 -8.56
N ALA A 100 6.06 -9.55 -7.66
CA ALA A 100 5.11 -10.63 -7.94
C ALA A 100 4.22 -10.91 -6.71
N PRO A 101 3.15 -10.05 -6.44
CA PRO A 101 2.69 -8.96 -7.28
C PRO A 101 3.33 -7.60 -7.00
N ALA A 102 3.33 -6.72 -8.01
CA ALA A 102 3.42 -5.29 -7.80
C ALA A 102 2.23 -4.58 -8.44
N TYR A 103 1.74 -3.55 -7.79
CA TYR A 103 0.61 -2.74 -8.26
C TYR A 103 1.08 -1.31 -8.51
N LEU A 104 0.88 -0.81 -9.73
CA LEU A 104 1.09 0.58 -10.07
C LEU A 104 -0.25 1.18 -10.51
N THR A 105 -0.74 2.17 -9.77
CA THR A 105 -1.94 2.93 -10.14
C THR A 105 -1.53 4.36 -10.43
N THR A 106 -1.88 4.87 -11.60
CA THR A 106 -1.66 6.27 -11.99
C THR A 106 -2.95 6.89 -12.46
N GLY A 107 -3.09 8.21 -12.33
CA GLY A 107 -4.30 8.88 -12.80
C GLY A 107 -4.15 10.38 -12.89
N LEU A 108 -5.05 10.96 -13.68
CA LEU A 108 -5.23 12.39 -13.85
C LEU A 108 -6.60 12.80 -13.30
N GLY A 109 -6.65 13.95 -12.65
CA GLY A 109 -7.90 14.40 -12.06
C GLY A 109 -7.76 15.67 -11.24
N PHE A 110 -8.43 15.70 -10.11
CA PHE A 110 -8.53 16.87 -9.25
C PHE A 110 -8.23 16.51 -7.81
N THR A 111 -7.50 17.39 -7.13
CA THR A 111 -7.30 17.33 -5.69
C THR A 111 -8.02 18.52 -5.04
N TYR A 112 -8.84 18.22 -4.03
CA TYR A 112 -9.41 19.21 -3.13
C TYR A 112 -8.66 19.17 -1.80
N ASP A 113 -7.94 20.24 -1.49
CA ASP A 113 -7.13 20.40 -0.27
C ASP A 113 -7.43 21.75 0.39
N PRO A 114 -8.40 21.82 1.31
CA PRO A 114 -8.69 23.01 2.10
C PRO A 114 -7.63 23.30 3.17
N GLY A 115 -6.66 22.40 3.37
CA GLY A 115 -5.43 22.65 4.12
C GLY A 115 -5.46 22.29 5.60
N LYS A 116 -6.55 21.73 6.17
CA LYS A 116 -6.60 21.51 7.63
C LYS A 116 -7.05 20.12 8.08
N ILE A 117 -8.10 19.57 7.51
CA ILE A 117 -8.77 18.38 8.07
C ILE A 117 -8.73 17.22 7.10
N PHE A 118 -8.95 17.45 5.82
CA PHE A 118 -9.03 16.38 4.84
C PHE A 118 -8.47 16.81 3.48
N THR A 119 -8.06 15.82 2.71
CA THR A 119 -7.68 15.94 1.30
C THR A 119 -8.42 14.87 0.52
N VAL A 120 -8.98 15.24 -0.63
CA VAL A 120 -9.65 14.29 -1.54
C VAL A 120 -9.01 14.40 -2.91
N VAL A 121 -8.67 13.25 -3.50
CA VAL A 121 -8.17 13.13 -4.88
C VAL A 121 -9.21 12.33 -5.67
N LEU A 122 -9.79 12.95 -6.69
CA LEU A 122 -10.72 12.33 -7.62
C LEU A 122 -10.07 12.24 -8.99
N SER A 123 -9.91 11.04 -9.49
CA SER A 123 -9.29 10.76 -10.80
C SER A 123 -10.27 9.98 -11.67
N PRO A 124 -11.01 10.66 -12.55
CA PRO A 124 -11.94 9.99 -13.47
C PRO A 124 -11.23 9.15 -14.54
N ALA A 125 -9.96 9.43 -14.77
CA ALA A 125 -9.10 8.68 -15.68
C ALA A 125 -7.91 8.11 -14.89
N ALA A 126 -8.02 6.84 -14.51
CA ALA A 126 -6.98 6.11 -13.81
C ALA A 126 -6.65 4.81 -14.55
N TRP A 127 -5.37 4.46 -14.53
CA TRP A 127 -4.84 3.19 -15.02
C TRP A 127 -4.23 2.43 -13.85
N ARG A 128 -4.48 1.12 -13.80
CA ARG A 128 -3.83 0.19 -12.87
C ARG A 128 -3.15 -0.93 -13.62
N GLY A 129 -1.86 -1.12 -13.38
CA GLY A 129 -1.08 -2.27 -13.78
C GLY A 129 -0.83 -3.20 -12.60
N THR A 130 -1.15 -4.48 -12.76
CA THR A 130 -0.71 -5.56 -11.86
C THR A 130 0.43 -6.29 -12.54
N PHE A 131 1.61 -6.26 -11.93
CA PHE A 131 2.81 -6.91 -12.44
C PHE A 131 3.07 -8.20 -11.68
N VAL A 132 3.40 -9.25 -12.40
CA VAL A 132 3.81 -10.56 -11.86
C VAL A 132 5.06 -10.99 -12.61
N LEU A 133 6.24 -10.56 -12.10
CA LEU A 133 7.51 -10.77 -12.81
C LEU A 133 8.15 -12.15 -12.58
N ASN A 134 7.54 -12.97 -11.72
CA ASN A 134 7.94 -14.37 -11.55
C ASN A 134 7.25 -15.24 -12.59
N ASP A 135 8.04 -15.96 -13.40
CA ASP A 135 7.54 -16.77 -14.52
C ASP A 135 6.56 -17.85 -14.06
N ARG A 136 6.88 -18.57 -12.97
CA ARG A 136 5.99 -19.62 -12.44
C ARG A 136 4.64 -19.07 -12.01
N LEU A 137 4.63 -17.95 -11.25
CA LEU A 137 3.38 -17.31 -10.81
C LEU A 137 2.60 -16.73 -11.99
N SER A 138 3.29 -16.24 -13.02
CA SER A 138 2.68 -15.80 -14.26
C SER A 138 2.04 -16.95 -15.02
N ASP A 139 2.73 -18.09 -15.18
CA ASP A 139 2.22 -19.27 -15.87
C ASP A 139 0.99 -19.87 -15.14
N GLU A 140 0.96 -19.76 -13.81
CA GLU A 140 -0.20 -20.17 -12.97
C GLU A 140 -1.37 -19.18 -13.05
N GLY A 141 -1.23 -18.03 -13.72
CA GLY A 141 -2.26 -16.96 -13.76
C GLY A 141 -2.48 -16.26 -12.42
N ALA A 142 -1.47 -16.26 -11.55
CA ALA A 142 -1.55 -15.64 -10.23
C ALA A 142 -1.89 -14.15 -10.33
N TYR A 143 -2.63 -13.64 -9.33
CA TYR A 143 -3.03 -12.22 -9.23
C TYR A 143 -3.85 -11.70 -10.43
N GLY A 144 -4.44 -12.62 -11.20
CA GLY A 144 -5.35 -12.32 -12.31
C GLY A 144 -4.68 -12.00 -13.63
N VAL A 145 -3.36 -12.14 -13.76
CA VAL A 145 -2.70 -12.07 -15.07
C VAL A 145 -3.08 -13.30 -15.91
N ASP A 146 -3.14 -13.15 -17.23
CA ASP A 146 -3.28 -14.29 -18.11
C ASP A 146 -2.04 -15.19 -18.01
N PRO A 147 -2.18 -16.51 -18.04
CA PRO A 147 -1.04 -17.43 -18.01
C PRO A 147 0.06 -17.06 -19.01
N GLY A 148 1.30 -16.94 -18.50
CA GLY A 148 2.46 -16.51 -19.28
C GLY A 148 2.52 -15.00 -19.55
N LYS A 149 1.62 -14.19 -18.95
CA LYS A 149 1.66 -12.73 -19.03
C LYS A 149 2.14 -12.13 -17.70
N HIS A 150 2.97 -11.10 -17.78
CA HIS A 150 3.53 -10.43 -16.63
C HIS A 150 2.79 -9.14 -16.23
N LEU A 151 1.78 -8.76 -16.98
CA LEU A 151 1.04 -7.51 -16.77
C LEU A 151 -0.45 -7.70 -17.05
N LEU A 152 -1.26 -7.37 -16.04
CA LEU A 152 -2.69 -7.12 -16.21
C LEU A 152 -2.92 -5.60 -16.16
N SER A 153 -3.54 -5.05 -17.20
CA SER A 153 -3.90 -3.64 -17.29
C SER A 153 -5.39 -3.44 -17.09
N SER A 154 -5.77 -2.47 -16.28
CA SER A 154 -7.15 -2.01 -16.17
C SER A 154 -7.25 -0.48 -16.20
N PHE A 155 -8.39 0.02 -16.68
CA PHE A 155 -8.70 1.45 -16.70
C PHE A 155 -9.99 1.68 -15.93
N GLY A 156 -10.04 2.75 -15.15
CA GLY A 156 -11.18 3.07 -14.32
C GLY A 156 -11.10 4.48 -13.75
N ALA A 157 -11.83 4.68 -12.66
CA ALA A 157 -11.74 5.89 -11.84
C ALA A 157 -11.13 5.55 -10.48
N ASN A 158 -10.43 6.51 -9.88
CA ASN A 158 -9.88 6.36 -8.54
C ASN A 158 -10.33 7.51 -7.65
N LEU A 159 -10.71 7.17 -6.42
CA LEU A 159 -11.05 8.12 -5.36
C LEU A 159 -10.18 7.84 -4.14
N LYS A 160 -9.38 8.83 -3.74
CA LYS A 160 -8.62 8.78 -2.49
C LYS A 160 -9.09 9.86 -1.54
N GLY A 161 -9.20 9.53 -0.27
CA GLY A 161 -9.52 10.45 0.80
C GLY A 161 -8.61 10.23 1.99
N GLU A 162 -8.05 11.32 2.52
CA GLU A 162 -7.35 11.31 3.80
C GLU A 162 -7.95 12.37 4.71
N ALA A 163 -8.22 12.01 5.95
CA ALA A 163 -8.71 12.93 6.96
C ALA A 163 -7.89 12.77 8.24
N LYS A 164 -7.52 13.91 8.82
CA LYS A 164 -6.87 13.98 10.14
C LYS A 164 -7.58 15.04 10.96
N TYR A 165 -8.22 14.63 12.03
CA TYR A 165 -9.01 15.51 12.88
C TYR A 165 -8.69 15.29 14.36
N GLU A 166 -8.28 16.37 15.03
CA GLU A 166 -8.13 16.42 16.49
C GLU A 166 -9.48 16.85 17.09
N PHE A 167 -10.25 15.91 17.65
CA PHE A 167 -11.57 16.15 18.16
C PHE A 167 -11.58 16.48 19.68
N LEU A 168 -10.51 16.11 20.39
CA LEU A 168 -10.22 16.51 21.76
C LEU A 168 -8.72 16.75 21.91
N LYS A 169 -8.34 17.52 22.91
CA LYS A 169 -6.91 17.74 23.24
C LYS A 169 -6.21 16.38 23.41
N ASN A 170 -5.16 16.14 22.61
CA ASN A 170 -4.39 14.91 22.56
C ASN A 170 -5.12 13.68 21.98
N MET A 171 -6.27 13.85 21.33
CA MET A 171 -6.98 12.75 20.66
C MET A 171 -7.17 13.08 19.17
N THR A 172 -6.50 12.36 18.32
CA THR A 172 -6.55 12.54 16.86
C THR A 172 -7.12 11.29 16.19
N VAL A 173 -8.07 11.48 15.30
CA VAL A 173 -8.54 10.46 14.35
C VAL A 173 -7.85 10.67 13.02
N TYR A 174 -7.27 9.61 12.49
CA TYR A 174 -6.76 9.54 11.13
C TYR A 174 -7.57 8.51 10.35
N SER A 175 -8.09 8.91 9.20
CA SER A 175 -8.83 8.03 8.28
C SER A 175 -8.29 8.14 6.88
N ARG A 176 -8.21 7.01 6.19
CA ARG A 176 -7.80 6.93 4.79
C ARG A 176 -8.71 6.01 4.01
N LEU A 177 -9.08 6.43 2.80
CA LEU A 177 -9.88 5.69 1.84
C LEU A 177 -9.13 5.67 0.50
N ASP A 178 -9.10 4.53 -0.16
CA ASP A 178 -8.60 4.38 -1.54
C ASP A 178 -9.53 3.40 -2.27
N LEU A 179 -10.24 3.91 -3.29
CA LEU A 179 -11.17 3.15 -4.12
C LEU A 179 -10.72 3.24 -5.57
N TYR A 180 -10.76 2.09 -6.24
CA TYR A 180 -10.47 1.95 -7.67
C TYR A 180 -11.60 1.19 -8.37
#